data_7d3ca41c09bd199f5d6f6a106ee78cf9
#
_entry.id   7d3ca41c09bd199f5d6f6a106ee78cf9
#
_cell.length_a   1.000
_cell.length_b   1.000
_cell.length_c   1.000
_cell.angle_alpha   90.00
_cell.angle_beta   90.00
_cell.angle_gamma   90.00
#
_symmetry.space_group_name_H-M   'P 1'
#
loop_
_entity.id
_entity.type
_entity.pdbx_description
1 polymer ?
#
loop_
_entity_poly.entity_id
_entity_poly.type
_entity_poly.pdbx_seq_one_letter_code
_entity_poly.pdbx_strand_id
1 'polypeptide(L)'
;MATLIKVPAVFASYILCSLLVGCDVNSDVGVDQESAPTLDVRVQASAPENNVLADAVSEVSLVKSVVPLTQLVEDTVDLPEPLTFTVVTYNVENLFDADGVAMFDDYKVDSGYTPRKLLTKLQAITNVLKSVDDGDTPEIVLFQELEADFTPESTVEDYDAFLEMHSDTTVANMLDAEWLDAYAGYPVSAWLLKALADEGLTGYHVVTAEYRGTGSGSAHTNAIFSTFPIISHQAHPLVLARDIIEAEIEVEGQSLFVYVNHWKSGASKRNLEPVRVENAKVLRSLIDARLVTDPQADIIIAGDLNSHYNHSALFPEMVTGVNDILGSTGRESFMEADLYNLWFELAPDARYSEVWRGRIGTLMHMLITQGLYDDSGISYIDGSFNKLVISGINADAIGRPIRWHSMGEAGGGVSDHFPVYARFSLGAFEATSAFSQGKDVSDYEYPLTVAGYNGDLNLSDGSFLNSLSDGELIPYVGQLYTVDAIVESIRPLRLKVDRRTWPAYYSDPSYIEEDGLPLYIKNHRGQVRLVVQFNFYRGKSQLIVEDILGTW
;
A
#
# COMPACT_ATOMS: atom_id res chain seq x y z
N MET A 1 -44.18 48.88 1.13
CA MET A 1 -44.96 47.96 0.29
C MET A 1 -44.06 46.87 -0.10
N ALA A 2 -44.16 45.75 0.60
CA ALA A 2 -43.34 44.56 0.40
C ALA A 2 -44.15 43.56 -0.40
N THR A 3 -43.57 42.99 -1.44
CA THR A 3 -44.19 41.89 -2.15
C THR A 3 -43.29 40.68 -2.01
N LEU A 4 -43.72 39.74 -1.17
CA LEU A 4 -43.12 38.38 -1.04
C LEU A 4 -43.60 37.54 -2.23
N ILE A 5 -42.67 36.93 -2.93
CA ILE A 5 -42.94 35.83 -3.85
C ILE A 5 -42.51 34.51 -3.18
N LYS A 6 -43.51 33.65 -2.90
CA LYS A 6 -43.30 32.26 -2.44
C LYS A 6 -43.04 31.36 -3.65
N VAL A 7 -41.99 30.53 -3.56
CA VAL A 7 -41.75 29.40 -4.45
C VAL A 7 -42.02 28.11 -3.65
N PRO A 8 -42.79 27.13 -4.17
CA PRO A 8 -43.10 25.91 -3.44
C PRO A 8 -42.01 24.85 -3.63
N ALA A 9 -41.64 24.23 -2.50
CA ALA A 9 -40.80 23.03 -2.47
C ALA A 9 -41.60 21.80 -2.90
N VAL A 10 -41.09 21.04 -3.83
CA VAL A 10 -41.60 19.70 -4.17
C VAL A 10 -40.75 18.67 -3.48
N PHE A 11 -41.31 18.03 -2.47
CA PHE A 11 -40.78 16.82 -1.85
C PHE A 11 -41.22 15.62 -2.69
N ALA A 12 -40.27 14.84 -3.18
CA ALA A 12 -40.53 13.50 -3.72
C ALA A 12 -40.09 12.46 -2.68
N SER A 13 -41.07 11.90 -1.97
CA SER A 13 -40.93 10.74 -1.11
C SER A 13 -40.95 9.49 -1.95
N TYR A 14 -39.91 8.66 -1.87
CA TYR A 14 -39.98 7.27 -2.31
C TYR A 14 -40.33 6.38 -1.12
N ILE A 15 -41.51 5.77 -1.23
CA ILE A 15 -42.09 4.81 -0.28
C ILE A 15 -41.50 3.44 -0.58
N LEU A 16 -40.93 2.84 0.45
CA LEU A 16 -40.50 1.45 0.50
C LEU A 16 -41.72 0.54 0.65
N CYS A 17 -42.00 -0.31 -0.31
CA CYS A 17 -43.09 -1.29 -0.26
C CYS A 17 -42.49 -2.68 0.07
N SER A 18 -42.59 -3.07 1.33
CA SER A 18 -42.36 -4.45 1.79
C SER A 18 -43.64 -5.26 1.55
N LEU A 19 -43.59 -6.33 0.77
CA LEU A 19 -44.64 -7.32 0.68
C LEU A 19 -44.13 -8.66 1.18
N LEU A 20 -44.57 -9.00 2.40
CA LEU A 20 -44.62 -10.35 2.95
C LEU A 20 -45.76 -11.10 2.29
N VAL A 21 -45.48 -12.23 1.65
CA VAL A 21 -46.48 -13.26 1.41
C VAL A 21 -45.87 -14.60 1.85
N GLY A 22 -46.37 -15.09 2.95
CA GLY A 22 -46.21 -16.49 3.35
C GLY A 22 -47.28 -17.33 2.64
N CYS A 23 -46.90 -18.50 2.21
CA CYS A 23 -47.83 -19.61 1.93
C CYS A 23 -47.10 -20.92 2.25
N ASP A 24 -47.54 -21.55 3.35
CA ASP A 24 -47.38 -22.98 3.61
C ASP A 24 -48.21 -23.76 2.58
N VAL A 25 -47.62 -24.75 1.94
CA VAL A 25 -48.33 -25.92 1.41
C VAL A 25 -47.44 -27.15 1.54
N ASN A 26 -47.81 -28.02 2.48
CA ASN A 26 -47.45 -29.41 2.51
C ASN A 26 -48.10 -30.15 1.33
N SER A 27 -47.34 -30.95 0.58
CA SER A 27 -47.86 -32.16 -0.04
C SER A 27 -46.73 -33.13 -0.37
N ASP A 28 -46.78 -34.28 0.33
CA ASP A 28 -46.10 -35.53 0.00
C ASP A 28 -46.45 -35.98 -1.44
N VAL A 29 -45.42 -36.25 -2.26
CA VAL A 29 -45.48 -37.23 -3.32
C VAL A 29 -44.13 -37.91 -3.44
N GLY A 30 -44.08 -39.19 -3.12
CA GLY A 30 -42.96 -40.07 -3.42
C GLY A 30 -42.90 -40.37 -4.90
N VAL A 31 -41.71 -40.40 -5.45
CA VAL A 31 -41.42 -41.04 -6.74
C VAL A 31 -40.09 -41.77 -6.68
N ASP A 32 -40.14 -42.94 -7.24
CA ASP A 32 -39.21 -44.05 -7.25
C ASP A 32 -37.78 -43.74 -7.69
N GLN A 33 -36.83 -44.45 -7.08
CA GLN A 33 -35.47 -44.67 -7.56
C GLN A 33 -35.49 -45.51 -8.85
N GLU A 34 -35.02 -44.97 -9.95
CA GLU A 34 -34.52 -45.76 -11.07
C GLU A 34 -32.99 -45.66 -11.14
N SER A 35 -32.39 -46.83 -11.04
CA SER A 35 -30.97 -47.10 -11.11
C SER A 35 -30.46 -46.97 -12.55
N ALA A 36 -29.40 -46.16 -12.74
CA ALA A 36 -28.63 -46.13 -14.00
C ALA A 36 -27.57 -47.24 -14.01
N PRO A 37 -27.29 -47.84 -15.15
CA PRO A 37 -26.38 -48.98 -15.25
C PRO A 37 -24.90 -48.56 -15.30
N THR A 38 -24.11 -49.24 -14.48
CA THR A 38 -22.65 -49.23 -14.51
C THR A 38 -22.12 -49.98 -15.73
N LEU A 39 -21.35 -49.32 -16.57
CA LEU A 39 -20.57 -49.92 -17.64
C LEU A 39 -19.17 -50.32 -17.09
N ASP A 40 -19.00 -51.64 -16.97
CA ASP A 40 -17.75 -52.29 -16.60
C ASP A 40 -16.92 -52.53 -17.89
N VAL A 41 -15.86 -51.78 -18.12
CA VAL A 41 -14.93 -52.01 -19.24
C VAL A 41 -13.68 -52.66 -18.69
N ARG A 42 -13.63 -54.00 -18.80
CA ARG A 42 -12.38 -54.77 -18.61
C ARG A 42 -11.52 -54.66 -19.85
N VAL A 43 -10.36 -54.06 -19.75
CA VAL A 43 -9.29 -54.16 -20.75
C VAL A 43 -8.40 -55.35 -20.35
N GLN A 44 -8.43 -56.41 -21.19
CA GLN A 44 -7.44 -57.51 -21.10
C GLN A 44 -6.17 -57.09 -21.80
N ALA A 45 -5.09 -57.11 -21.06
CA ALA A 45 -3.73 -57.06 -21.61
C ALA A 45 -3.34 -58.44 -22.13
N SER A 46 -3.03 -58.55 -23.41
CA SER A 46 -2.39 -59.71 -24.00
C SER A 46 -0.94 -59.37 -24.39
N ALA A 47 0.00 -60.07 -23.78
CA ALA A 47 1.40 -60.06 -24.17
C ALA A 47 1.60 -60.88 -25.46
N PRO A 48 2.52 -60.51 -26.34
CA PRO A 48 3.04 -61.45 -27.34
C PRO A 48 4.40 -62.03 -26.92
N GLU A 49 4.47 -63.30 -27.18
CA GLU A 49 5.58 -64.21 -26.97
C GLU A 49 6.80 -63.94 -27.86
N ASN A 50 7.95 -64.35 -27.33
CA ASN A 50 9.23 -64.46 -28.00
C ASN A 50 9.20 -65.31 -29.26
N ASN A 51 9.88 -64.90 -30.31
CA ASN A 51 10.48 -65.84 -31.24
C ASN A 51 11.89 -65.39 -31.70
N VAL A 52 12.78 -66.32 -31.54
CA VAL A 52 14.20 -66.38 -31.85
C VAL A 52 14.40 -66.44 -33.37
N LEU A 53 15.37 -65.70 -33.88
CA LEU A 53 16.15 -66.11 -35.03
C LEU A 53 17.57 -65.55 -34.92
N ALA A 54 18.52 -66.50 -34.85
CA ALA A 54 19.94 -66.31 -34.85
C ALA A 54 20.50 -66.10 -36.28
N ASP A 55 21.72 -65.64 -36.32
CA ASP A 55 22.73 -65.66 -37.37
C ASP A 55 22.72 -64.60 -38.46
N ALA A 56 23.61 -63.65 -38.29
CA ALA A 56 24.63 -63.32 -39.31
C ALA A 56 25.73 -62.43 -38.69
N VAL A 57 26.89 -63.08 -38.38
CA VAL A 57 28.14 -62.39 -38.01
C VAL A 57 28.70 -61.77 -39.28
N SER A 58 28.92 -60.47 -39.29
CA SER A 58 29.78 -59.76 -40.22
C SER A 58 30.76 -58.89 -39.40
N GLU A 59 32.00 -59.21 -39.37
CA GLU A 59 33.08 -58.47 -38.77
C GLU A 59 33.19 -57.06 -39.39
N VAL A 60 32.96 -56.04 -38.61
CA VAL A 60 33.42 -54.69 -38.91
C VAL A 60 34.51 -54.31 -37.89
N SER A 61 35.70 -54.18 -38.39
CA SER A 61 36.85 -53.68 -37.64
C SER A 61 36.63 -52.31 -37.08
N LEU A 62 36.45 -52.21 -35.75
CA LEU A 62 36.37 -50.95 -35.03
C LEU A 62 37.77 -50.41 -34.75
N VAL A 63 38.17 -49.41 -35.53
CA VAL A 63 39.31 -48.56 -35.19
C VAL A 63 38.92 -47.75 -33.97
N LYS A 64 39.44 -48.11 -32.80
CA LYS A 64 39.32 -47.29 -31.57
C LYS A 64 40.17 -46.04 -31.73
N SER A 65 39.57 -44.96 -32.17
CA SER A 65 40.04 -43.59 -31.91
C SER A 65 39.59 -43.20 -30.52
N VAL A 66 40.42 -43.36 -29.53
CA VAL A 66 40.19 -42.79 -28.18
C VAL A 66 40.49 -41.32 -28.27
N VAL A 67 39.46 -40.50 -28.42
CA VAL A 67 39.53 -39.07 -28.17
C VAL A 67 39.54 -38.89 -26.63
N PRO A 68 40.54 -38.20 -26.05
CA PRO A 68 40.54 -37.94 -24.61
C PRO A 68 39.32 -37.07 -24.23
N LEU A 69 38.60 -37.49 -23.21
CA LEU A 69 37.39 -36.86 -22.67
C LEU A 69 37.68 -35.53 -21.91
N THR A 70 38.77 -34.84 -22.24
CA THR A 70 39.23 -33.64 -21.52
C THR A 70 39.16 -32.34 -22.34
N GLN A 71 38.29 -32.28 -23.35
CA GLN A 71 37.99 -31.04 -24.08
C GLN A 71 36.53 -30.99 -24.54
N LEU A 72 35.59 -31.30 -23.64
CA LEU A 72 34.33 -30.59 -23.64
C LEU A 72 34.54 -29.36 -22.73
N VAL A 73 35.05 -28.28 -23.31
CA VAL A 73 34.79 -26.96 -22.80
C VAL A 73 33.26 -26.87 -22.87
N GLU A 74 32.61 -26.94 -21.72
CA GLU A 74 31.25 -26.41 -21.58
C GLU A 74 31.38 -24.94 -21.98
N ASP A 75 31.12 -24.61 -23.24
CA ASP A 75 30.65 -23.30 -23.58
C ASP A 75 29.31 -23.17 -22.81
N THR A 76 29.38 -22.71 -21.59
CA THR A 76 28.25 -22.11 -20.92
C THR A 76 27.90 -20.96 -21.81
N VAL A 77 26.89 -21.14 -22.65
CA VAL A 77 26.19 -20.03 -23.28
C VAL A 77 25.67 -19.23 -22.09
N ASP A 78 26.30 -18.09 -21.80
CA ASP A 78 25.73 -17.11 -20.89
C ASP A 78 24.38 -16.74 -21.48
N LEU A 79 23.33 -17.41 -21.02
CA LEU A 79 21.97 -16.96 -21.30
C LEU A 79 21.86 -15.57 -20.68
N PRO A 80 21.30 -14.60 -21.41
CA PRO A 80 21.06 -13.28 -20.81
C PRO A 80 20.25 -13.47 -19.54
N GLU A 81 20.67 -12.77 -18.48
CA GLU A 81 19.90 -12.71 -17.23
C GLU A 81 18.45 -12.32 -17.56
N PRO A 82 17.46 -12.98 -16.95
CA PRO A 82 16.07 -12.64 -17.17
C PRO A 82 15.82 -11.18 -16.79
N LEU A 83 14.99 -10.48 -17.54
CA LEU A 83 14.56 -9.13 -17.18
C LEU A 83 13.92 -9.17 -15.78
N THR A 84 14.42 -8.34 -14.88
CA THR A 84 13.80 -8.12 -13.57
C THR A 84 13.29 -6.69 -13.48
N PHE A 85 12.19 -6.49 -12.74
CA PHE A 85 11.61 -5.17 -12.52
C PHE A 85 10.97 -5.08 -11.13
N THR A 86 10.86 -3.86 -10.63
CA THR A 86 10.33 -3.58 -9.29
C THR A 86 8.99 -2.88 -9.38
N VAL A 87 8.01 -3.39 -8.62
CA VAL A 87 6.69 -2.78 -8.42
C VAL A 87 6.62 -2.22 -7.00
N VAL A 88 6.29 -0.93 -6.90
CA VAL A 88 6.10 -0.22 -5.63
C VAL A 88 4.64 0.18 -5.48
N THR A 89 4.05 0.06 -4.30
CA THR A 89 2.79 0.72 -3.97
C THR A 89 2.99 1.68 -2.80
N TYR A 90 2.51 2.91 -2.94
CA TYR A 90 2.79 3.99 -2.01
C TYR A 90 1.60 4.93 -1.79
N ASN A 91 1.03 4.88 -0.59
CA ASN A 91 0.17 5.95 -0.10
C ASN A 91 1.06 7.12 0.34
N VAL A 92 0.95 8.24 -0.37
CA VAL A 92 1.82 9.40 -0.17
C VAL A 92 1.28 10.43 0.83
N GLU A 93 0.22 10.13 1.56
CA GLU A 93 -0.42 11.03 2.55
C GLU A 93 -0.70 12.43 2.00
N ASN A 94 -1.76 12.57 1.17
CA ASN A 94 -2.24 13.88 0.70
C ASN A 94 -1.24 14.66 -0.17
N LEU A 95 -0.93 14.17 -1.35
CA LEU A 95 -0.22 14.96 -2.34
C LEU A 95 -1.21 15.82 -3.13
N PHE A 96 -1.22 17.12 -2.85
CA PHE A 96 -2.09 18.13 -3.46
C PHE A 96 -1.27 19.09 -4.32
N ASP A 97 -1.85 19.61 -5.41
CA ASP A 97 -1.23 20.68 -6.18
C ASP A 97 -1.37 22.05 -5.49
N ALA A 98 -0.99 23.11 -6.15
CA ALA A 98 -0.95 24.45 -5.58
C ALA A 98 -1.92 25.43 -6.28
N ASP A 99 -2.98 24.93 -6.88
CA ASP A 99 -4.02 25.73 -7.55
C ASP A 99 -4.96 26.44 -6.58
N GLY A 100 -5.02 25.96 -5.33
CA GLY A 100 -5.87 26.47 -4.26
C GLY A 100 -7.30 25.96 -4.29
N VAL A 101 -7.62 25.02 -5.18
CA VAL A 101 -8.94 24.38 -5.33
C VAL A 101 -8.89 22.97 -4.75
N ALA A 102 -8.84 22.84 -3.44
CA ALA A 102 -8.77 21.56 -2.76
C ALA A 102 -10.06 21.27 -1.96
N MET A 103 -10.44 19.99 -1.85
CA MET A 103 -11.52 19.59 -0.93
C MET A 103 -11.12 19.73 0.54
N PHE A 104 -9.84 19.60 0.86
CA PHE A 104 -9.35 19.73 2.22
C PHE A 104 -8.90 21.16 2.49
N ASP A 105 -9.42 21.77 3.56
CA ASP A 105 -9.11 23.15 3.91
C ASP A 105 -7.61 23.38 4.15
N ASP A 106 -6.88 22.38 4.64
CA ASP A 106 -5.44 22.47 4.92
C ASP A 106 -4.58 22.69 3.66
N TYR A 107 -5.13 22.40 2.46
CA TYR A 107 -4.45 22.53 1.17
C TYR A 107 -4.94 23.72 0.34
N LYS A 108 -5.79 24.58 0.91
CA LYS A 108 -6.22 25.84 0.27
C LYS A 108 -5.21 26.97 0.50
N VAL A 109 -5.19 27.93 -0.41
CA VAL A 109 -4.37 29.15 -0.30
C VAL A 109 -4.62 29.89 1.01
N ASP A 110 -5.89 30.01 1.44
CA ASP A 110 -6.26 30.67 2.69
C ASP A 110 -5.66 29.98 3.94
N SER A 111 -5.33 28.70 3.85
CA SER A 111 -4.64 27.94 4.90
C SER A 111 -3.12 28.01 4.77
N GLY A 112 -2.61 28.74 3.78
CA GLY A 112 -1.19 28.93 3.55
C GLY A 112 -0.50 27.75 2.88
N TYR A 113 -1.25 26.92 2.13
CA TYR A 113 -0.63 25.95 1.23
C TYR A 113 -0.03 26.70 0.03
N THR A 114 1.20 26.35 -0.34
CA THR A 114 1.99 27.12 -1.32
C THR A 114 2.73 26.19 -2.28
N PRO A 115 3.14 26.67 -3.47
CA PRO A 115 4.00 25.93 -4.39
C PRO A 115 5.25 25.35 -3.71
N ARG A 116 5.86 26.09 -2.76
CA ARG A 116 7.02 25.64 -2.02
C ARG A 116 6.74 24.41 -1.14
N LYS A 117 5.54 24.30 -0.58
CA LYS A 117 5.11 23.10 0.19
C LYS A 117 4.92 21.91 -0.73
N LEU A 118 4.29 22.13 -1.88
CA LEU A 118 4.21 21.12 -2.92
C LEU A 118 5.60 20.63 -3.33
N LEU A 119 6.53 21.55 -3.61
CA LEU A 119 7.92 21.20 -3.95
C LEU A 119 8.58 20.31 -2.88
N THR A 120 8.45 20.68 -1.61
CA THR A 120 9.03 19.89 -0.50
C THR A 120 8.43 18.48 -0.47
N LYS A 121 7.12 18.37 -0.67
CA LYS A 121 6.42 17.07 -0.69
C LYS A 121 6.87 16.21 -1.87
N LEU A 122 6.97 16.79 -3.07
CA LEU A 122 7.45 16.11 -4.28
C LEU A 122 8.89 15.59 -4.09
N GLN A 123 9.78 16.44 -3.58
CA GLN A 123 11.16 16.07 -3.30
C GLN A 123 11.26 14.94 -2.27
N ALA A 124 10.42 14.97 -1.23
CA ALA A 124 10.39 13.92 -0.20
C ALA A 124 9.97 12.57 -0.80
N ILE A 125 8.92 12.54 -1.62
CA ILE A 125 8.45 11.32 -2.32
C ILE A 125 9.53 10.81 -3.28
N THR A 126 10.12 11.70 -4.08
CA THR A 126 11.16 11.34 -5.07
C THR A 126 12.39 10.75 -4.39
N ASN A 127 12.83 11.33 -3.25
CA ASN A 127 13.96 10.80 -2.47
C ASN A 127 13.70 9.41 -1.92
N VAL A 128 12.46 9.11 -1.55
CA VAL A 128 12.08 7.75 -1.12
C VAL A 128 12.16 6.78 -2.30
N LEU A 129 11.59 7.14 -3.45
CA LEU A 129 11.58 6.26 -4.63
C LEU A 129 12.97 6.00 -5.20
N LYS A 130 13.86 6.98 -5.16
CA LYS A 130 15.29 6.82 -5.55
C LYS A 130 16.06 5.85 -4.66
N SER A 131 15.52 5.48 -3.51
CA SER A 131 16.16 4.57 -2.57
C SER A 131 15.58 3.16 -2.62
N VAL A 132 14.67 2.90 -3.55
CA VAL A 132 14.14 1.56 -3.80
C VAL A 132 15.25 0.71 -4.41
N ASP A 133 15.32 -0.55 -4.02
CA ASP A 133 16.18 -1.58 -4.60
C ASP A 133 17.66 -1.13 -4.77
N ASP A 134 18.24 -0.58 -3.69
CA ASP A 134 19.61 -0.05 -3.65
C ASP A 134 19.90 1.10 -4.65
N GLY A 135 18.87 1.78 -5.12
CA GLY A 135 18.95 2.94 -6.01
C GLY A 135 18.58 2.67 -7.45
N ASP A 136 18.07 1.47 -7.74
CA ASP A 136 17.45 1.18 -9.02
C ASP A 136 16.09 1.87 -9.12
N THR A 137 15.75 2.35 -10.30
CA THR A 137 14.46 3.01 -10.55
C THR A 137 13.34 1.97 -10.55
N PRO A 138 12.29 2.11 -9.72
CA PRO A 138 11.15 1.20 -9.81
C PRO A 138 10.42 1.39 -11.15
N GLU A 139 10.18 0.31 -11.89
CA GLU A 139 9.55 0.37 -13.20
C GLU A 139 8.05 0.67 -13.10
N ILE A 140 7.39 0.22 -12.02
CA ILE A 140 5.96 0.45 -11.80
C ILE A 140 5.74 1.01 -10.40
N VAL A 141 5.08 2.17 -10.31
CA VAL A 141 4.70 2.78 -9.04
C VAL A 141 3.19 3.01 -9.00
N LEU A 142 2.55 2.44 -7.98
CA LEU A 142 1.10 2.47 -7.76
C LEU A 142 0.81 3.41 -6.58
N PHE A 143 0.36 4.61 -6.87
CA PHE A 143 0.16 5.65 -5.87
C PHE A 143 -1.26 5.71 -5.33
N GLN A 144 -1.37 6.09 -4.05
CA GLN A 144 -2.62 6.46 -3.39
C GLN A 144 -2.47 7.85 -2.77
N GLU A 145 -3.60 8.55 -2.61
CA GLU A 145 -3.72 9.89 -2.06
C GLU A 145 -3.08 11.00 -2.90
N LEU A 146 -3.05 10.85 -4.22
CA LEU A 146 -2.92 11.98 -5.11
C LEU A 146 -4.24 12.77 -5.11
N GLU A 147 -4.16 14.09 -5.25
CA GLU A 147 -5.36 14.91 -5.39
C GLU A 147 -6.16 14.50 -6.62
N ALA A 148 -7.48 14.41 -6.45
CA ALA A 148 -8.38 14.35 -7.59
C ALA A 148 -8.46 15.76 -8.20
N ASP A 149 -8.12 15.91 -9.47
CA ASP A 149 -8.14 17.20 -10.16
C ASP A 149 -9.57 17.75 -10.23
N PHE A 150 -9.81 18.89 -9.57
CA PHE A 150 -11.08 19.60 -9.55
C PHE A 150 -11.14 20.75 -10.58
N THR A 151 -10.08 20.93 -11.35
CA THR A 151 -9.93 21.92 -12.41
C THR A 151 -9.72 21.24 -13.77
N PRO A 152 -10.73 20.55 -14.32
CA PRO A 152 -10.58 19.68 -15.50
C PRO A 152 -10.11 20.41 -16.77
N GLU A 153 -10.30 21.74 -16.87
CA GLU A 153 -9.76 22.56 -17.95
C GLU A 153 -8.23 22.72 -17.90
N SER A 154 -7.61 22.35 -16.78
CA SER A 154 -6.16 22.39 -16.58
C SER A 154 -5.48 21.02 -16.75
N THR A 155 -6.22 19.99 -17.09
CA THR A 155 -5.71 18.63 -17.27
C THR A 155 -4.63 18.57 -18.33
N VAL A 156 -3.52 17.92 -18.01
CA VAL A 156 -2.45 17.61 -18.97
C VAL A 156 -2.90 16.39 -19.78
N GLU A 157 -3.18 16.58 -21.06
CA GLU A 157 -3.63 15.50 -21.96
C GLU A 157 -2.49 14.59 -22.45
N ASP A 158 -1.28 15.16 -22.55
CA ASP A 158 -0.08 14.47 -23.04
C ASP A 158 1.09 14.77 -22.10
N TYR A 159 1.48 13.78 -21.31
CA TYR A 159 2.55 13.90 -20.33
C TYR A 159 3.95 14.00 -20.98
N ASP A 160 4.17 13.40 -22.15
CA ASP A 160 5.43 13.51 -22.87
C ASP A 160 5.61 14.91 -23.43
N ALA A 161 4.57 15.47 -24.03
CA ALA A 161 4.57 16.87 -24.50
C ALA A 161 4.74 17.85 -23.33
N PHE A 162 4.17 17.57 -22.17
CA PHE A 162 4.36 18.36 -20.95
C PHE A 162 5.82 18.33 -20.49
N LEU A 163 6.46 17.17 -20.43
CA LEU A 163 7.88 17.06 -20.07
C LEU A 163 8.79 17.74 -21.09
N GLU A 164 8.52 17.60 -22.39
CA GLU A 164 9.26 18.29 -23.45
C GLU A 164 9.13 19.81 -23.33
N MET A 165 7.93 20.33 -23.11
CA MET A 165 7.65 21.77 -22.94
C MET A 165 8.46 22.36 -21.77
N HIS A 166 8.71 21.60 -20.71
CA HIS A 166 9.42 22.04 -19.52
C HIS A 166 10.82 21.43 -19.37
N SER A 167 11.41 20.96 -20.48
CA SER A 167 12.71 20.26 -20.46
C SER A 167 13.90 21.16 -20.09
N ASP A 168 13.78 22.46 -20.25
CA ASP A 168 14.82 23.45 -19.96
C ASP A 168 14.72 24.06 -18.55
N THR A 169 13.73 23.66 -17.76
CA THR A 169 13.56 24.09 -16.36
C THR A 169 13.32 22.89 -15.43
N THR A 170 13.51 23.08 -14.12
CA THR A 170 13.26 22.06 -13.09
C THR A 170 11.98 22.36 -12.33
N VAL A 171 11.36 21.31 -11.75
CA VAL A 171 10.21 21.48 -10.86
C VAL A 171 10.53 22.44 -9.70
N ALA A 172 11.77 22.43 -9.20
CA ALA A 172 12.21 23.35 -8.15
C ALA A 172 12.15 24.82 -8.62
N ASN A 173 12.59 25.12 -9.83
CA ASN A 173 12.49 26.46 -10.38
C ASN A 173 11.05 26.87 -10.66
N MET A 174 10.25 25.98 -11.25
CA MET A 174 8.84 26.22 -11.58
C MET A 174 8.00 26.53 -10.34
N LEU A 175 8.24 25.83 -9.23
CA LEU A 175 7.48 25.99 -7.98
C LEU A 175 8.07 27.03 -7.00
N ASP A 176 9.15 27.75 -7.39
CA ASP A 176 9.76 28.82 -6.59
C ASP A 176 10.00 30.08 -7.44
N ALA A 177 11.18 30.24 -7.99
CA ALA A 177 11.62 31.48 -8.64
C ALA A 177 10.93 31.78 -9.98
N GLU A 178 10.51 30.75 -10.70
CA GLU A 178 9.89 30.83 -12.03
C GLU A 178 8.37 30.55 -11.99
N TRP A 179 7.73 30.65 -10.83
CA TRP A 179 6.29 30.43 -10.71
C TRP A 179 5.50 31.35 -11.66
N LEU A 180 4.63 30.73 -12.44
CA LEU A 180 3.68 31.40 -13.31
C LEU A 180 2.25 31.01 -12.92
N ASP A 181 1.31 31.94 -13.02
CA ASP A 181 -0.11 31.66 -12.71
C ASP A 181 -0.68 30.49 -13.54
N ALA A 182 -0.16 30.30 -14.76
CA ALA A 182 -0.56 29.19 -15.62
C ALA A 182 -0.18 27.82 -15.04
N TYR A 183 0.84 27.74 -14.19
CA TYR A 183 1.28 26.50 -13.57
C TYR A 183 0.28 25.99 -12.51
N ALA A 184 -0.54 26.88 -11.95
CA ALA A 184 -1.63 26.46 -11.06
C ALA A 184 -2.60 25.49 -11.72
N GLY A 185 -2.70 25.51 -13.07
CA GLY A 185 -3.57 24.60 -13.80
C GLY A 185 -2.99 23.20 -14.06
N TYR A 186 -1.81 22.87 -13.59
CA TYR A 186 -1.25 21.53 -13.79
C TYR A 186 -1.71 20.58 -12.67
N PRO A 187 -2.23 19.37 -13.02
CA PRO A 187 -2.63 18.39 -12.04
C PRO A 187 -1.41 17.86 -11.27
N VAL A 188 -1.64 17.44 -10.05
CA VAL A 188 -0.57 16.94 -9.16
C VAL A 188 0.22 15.77 -9.77
N SER A 189 -0.41 14.95 -10.62
CA SER A 189 0.25 13.86 -11.34
C SER A 189 1.32 14.37 -12.32
N ALA A 190 1.08 15.50 -13.01
CA ALA A 190 2.08 16.14 -13.87
C ALA A 190 3.25 16.72 -13.06
N TRP A 191 2.97 17.35 -11.92
CA TRP A 191 4.00 17.82 -11.00
C TRP A 191 4.87 16.68 -10.47
N LEU A 192 4.25 15.55 -10.08
CA LEU A 192 4.98 14.38 -9.60
C LEU A 192 5.84 13.78 -10.71
N LEU A 193 5.31 13.64 -11.92
CA LEU A 193 6.05 13.13 -13.07
C LEU A 193 7.28 14.00 -13.37
N LYS A 194 7.11 15.34 -13.37
CA LYS A 194 8.22 16.28 -13.59
C LYS A 194 9.28 16.18 -12.50
N ALA A 195 8.84 16.05 -11.22
CA ALA A 195 9.77 15.89 -10.10
C ALA A 195 10.59 14.60 -10.21
N LEU A 196 9.94 13.50 -10.62
CA LEU A 196 10.61 12.23 -10.86
C LEU A 196 11.61 12.34 -12.01
N ALA A 197 11.19 12.93 -13.15
CA ALA A 197 12.05 13.08 -14.32
C ALA A 197 13.28 13.94 -14.05
N ASP A 198 13.15 15.03 -13.29
CA ASP A 198 14.26 15.92 -12.92
C ASP A 198 15.33 15.19 -12.07
N GLU A 199 14.94 14.15 -11.37
CA GLU A 199 15.83 13.34 -10.52
C GLU A 199 16.29 12.03 -11.20
N GLY A 200 16.01 11.89 -12.50
CA GLY A 200 16.46 10.77 -13.31
C GLY A 200 15.54 9.56 -13.35
N LEU A 201 14.39 9.62 -12.67
CA LEU A 201 13.34 8.59 -12.78
C LEU A 201 12.44 8.93 -13.97
N THR A 202 12.78 8.44 -15.15
CA THR A 202 12.21 8.85 -16.44
C THR A 202 11.46 7.72 -17.14
N GLY A 203 10.71 8.07 -18.19
CA GLY A 203 10.03 7.09 -19.06
C GLY A 203 8.69 6.60 -18.56
N TYR A 204 8.11 7.23 -17.53
CA TYR A 204 6.82 6.80 -17.00
C TYR A 204 5.65 7.23 -17.90
N HIS A 205 4.82 6.26 -18.26
CA HIS A 205 3.44 6.45 -18.67
C HIS A 205 2.57 6.62 -17.43
N VAL A 206 1.63 7.56 -17.48
CA VAL A 206 0.83 7.92 -16.29
C VAL A 206 -0.65 7.69 -16.56
N VAL A 207 -1.33 7.04 -15.61
CA VAL A 207 -2.78 6.87 -15.59
C VAL A 207 -3.31 7.29 -14.23
N THR A 208 -4.37 8.10 -14.23
CA THR A 208 -5.16 8.46 -13.05
C THR A 208 -6.63 8.09 -13.30
N ALA A 209 -7.43 7.92 -12.23
CA ALA A 209 -8.87 7.85 -12.41
C ALA A 209 -9.40 9.23 -12.79
N GLU A 210 -10.23 9.28 -13.82
CA GLU A 210 -10.86 10.52 -14.25
C GLU A 210 -11.75 11.10 -13.14
N TYR A 211 -11.69 12.44 -12.97
CA TYR A 211 -12.61 13.14 -12.11
C TYR A 211 -14.05 13.05 -12.66
N ARG A 212 -14.98 12.54 -11.86
CA ARG A 212 -16.38 12.34 -12.27
C ARG A 212 -17.33 13.46 -11.83
N GLY A 213 -16.80 14.64 -11.52
CA GLY A 213 -17.61 15.79 -11.13
C GLY A 213 -18.03 15.77 -9.66
N THR A 214 -18.84 16.74 -9.24
CA THR A 214 -19.19 17.07 -7.86
C THR A 214 -19.91 15.98 -7.05
N GLY A 215 -20.13 14.81 -7.60
CA GLY A 215 -20.83 13.70 -6.95
C GLY A 215 -19.93 12.61 -6.35
N SER A 216 -18.66 12.53 -6.74
CA SER A 216 -17.76 11.43 -6.30
C SER A 216 -17.31 11.58 -4.85
N GLY A 217 -17.28 12.79 -4.29
CA GLY A 217 -16.97 13.03 -2.89
C GLY A 217 -15.59 12.61 -2.42
N SER A 218 -14.65 12.32 -3.32
CA SER A 218 -13.28 11.92 -2.99
C SER A 218 -12.31 13.07 -3.26
N ALA A 219 -11.55 13.46 -2.25
CA ALA A 219 -10.45 14.41 -2.40
C ALA A 219 -9.24 13.82 -3.12
N HIS A 220 -9.18 12.50 -3.21
CA HIS A 220 -8.03 11.76 -3.72
C HIS A 220 -8.41 10.82 -4.85
N THR A 221 -7.43 10.55 -5.71
CA THR A 221 -7.42 9.51 -6.71
C THR A 221 -6.26 8.54 -6.47
N ASN A 222 -6.31 7.39 -7.12
CA ASN A 222 -5.17 6.51 -7.32
C ASN A 222 -4.45 6.89 -8.62
N ALA A 223 -3.18 6.48 -8.78
CA ALA A 223 -2.43 6.64 -10.01
C ALA A 223 -1.50 5.47 -10.28
N ILE A 224 -1.20 5.23 -11.55
CA ILE A 224 -0.21 4.27 -12.03
C ILE A 224 0.83 5.04 -12.81
N PHE A 225 2.10 4.85 -12.45
CA PHE A 225 3.27 5.30 -13.18
C PHE A 225 4.04 4.06 -13.61
N SER A 226 4.22 3.85 -14.91
CA SER A 226 4.88 2.66 -15.46
C SER A 226 5.87 3.03 -16.56
N THR A 227 7.09 2.52 -16.50
CA THR A 227 8.05 2.63 -17.60
C THR A 227 7.72 1.66 -18.74
N PHE A 228 6.88 0.66 -18.46
CA PHE A 228 6.31 -0.22 -19.47
C PHE A 228 5.03 0.39 -20.06
N PRO A 229 4.71 0.08 -21.34
CA PRO A 229 3.48 0.54 -21.96
C PRO A 229 2.22 0.11 -21.22
N ILE A 230 1.31 1.03 -20.97
CA ILE A 230 -0.03 0.76 -20.44
C ILE A 230 -0.97 0.56 -21.63
N ILE A 231 -1.36 -0.69 -21.90
CA ILE A 231 -2.13 -1.07 -23.07
C ILE A 231 -3.60 -0.68 -22.94
N SER A 232 -4.13 -0.84 -21.73
CA SER A 232 -5.51 -0.47 -21.42
C SER A 232 -5.65 -0.13 -19.95
N HIS A 233 -6.63 0.71 -19.61
CA HIS A 233 -6.98 0.99 -18.23
C HIS A 233 -8.47 1.30 -18.08
N GLN A 234 -8.99 1.06 -16.87
CA GLN A 234 -10.36 1.38 -16.50
C GLN A 234 -10.46 1.72 -15.01
N ALA A 235 -11.27 2.74 -14.70
CA ALA A 235 -11.62 3.08 -13.32
C ALA A 235 -12.95 2.42 -12.95
N HIS A 236 -12.98 1.75 -11.78
CA HIS A 236 -14.17 1.08 -11.24
C HIS A 236 -14.61 1.77 -9.95
N PRO A 237 -15.83 2.35 -9.93
CA PRO A 237 -16.32 3.09 -8.79
C PRO A 237 -16.50 2.23 -7.54
N LEU A 238 -16.04 2.75 -6.40
CA LEU A 238 -16.29 2.16 -5.09
C LEU A 238 -17.21 3.05 -4.24
N VAL A 239 -17.92 2.43 -3.30
CA VAL A 239 -18.76 3.16 -2.35
C VAL A 239 -17.87 3.68 -1.21
N LEU A 240 -17.91 4.99 -0.98
CA LEU A 240 -17.18 5.69 0.09
C LEU A 240 -15.66 5.43 0.09
N ALA A 241 -15.11 5.07 -1.05
CA ALA A 241 -13.69 4.86 -1.29
C ALA A 241 -13.29 5.48 -2.64
N ARG A 242 -12.02 5.40 -3.01
CA ARG A 242 -11.49 5.85 -4.30
C ARG A 242 -11.72 4.76 -5.33
N ASP A 243 -11.94 5.15 -6.59
CA ASP A 243 -12.14 4.20 -7.67
C ASP A 243 -10.92 3.27 -7.77
N ILE A 244 -11.16 1.98 -8.02
CA ILE A 244 -10.08 1.07 -8.39
C ILE A 244 -9.60 1.46 -9.78
N ILE A 245 -8.29 1.54 -9.99
CA ILE A 245 -7.72 1.59 -11.34
C ILE A 245 -7.27 0.18 -11.69
N GLU A 246 -7.91 -0.40 -12.71
CA GLU A 246 -7.44 -1.59 -13.41
C GLU A 246 -6.60 -1.13 -14.59
N ALA A 247 -5.42 -1.71 -14.79
CA ALA A 247 -4.61 -1.51 -15.97
C ALA A 247 -3.98 -2.80 -16.45
N GLU A 248 -3.82 -2.91 -17.77
CA GLU A 248 -3.00 -3.92 -18.44
C GLU A 248 -1.70 -3.25 -18.87
N ILE A 249 -0.58 -3.76 -18.36
CA ILE A 249 0.78 -3.29 -18.63
C ILE A 249 1.49 -4.37 -19.46
N GLU A 250 2.12 -3.97 -20.56
CA GLU A 250 2.91 -4.89 -21.40
C GLU A 250 4.37 -4.90 -20.95
N VAL A 251 4.83 -6.03 -20.42
CA VAL A 251 6.22 -6.25 -20.02
C VAL A 251 6.85 -7.23 -21.02
N GLU A 252 7.61 -6.72 -21.98
CA GLU A 252 8.29 -7.51 -23.03
C GLU A 252 7.36 -8.55 -23.72
N GLY A 253 6.14 -8.13 -24.03
CA GLY A 253 5.16 -8.96 -24.71
C GLY A 253 4.33 -9.86 -23.81
N GLN A 254 4.48 -9.76 -22.49
CA GLN A 254 3.62 -10.41 -21.49
C GLN A 254 2.67 -9.39 -20.89
N SER A 255 1.41 -9.79 -20.65
CA SER A 255 0.41 -8.92 -20.01
C SER A 255 0.46 -9.06 -18.50
N LEU A 256 0.71 -7.95 -17.80
CA LEU A 256 0.58 -7.82 -16.35
C LEU A 256 -0.66 -6.99 -16.04
N PHE A 257 -1.60 -7.56 -15.28
CA PHE A 257 -2.77 -6.82 -14.80
C PHE A 257 -2.53 -6.27 -13.41
N VAL A 258 -2.75 -4.97 -13.22
CA VAL A 258 -2.62 -4.32 -11.92
C VAL A 258 -3.93 -3.69 -11.49
N TYR A 259 -4.30 -3.87 -10.21
CA TYR A 259 -5.49 -3.28 -9.59
C TYR A 259 -5.04 -2.40 -8.43
N VAL A 260 -5.09 -1.06 -8.62
CA VAL A 260 -4.71 -0.10 -7.60
C VAL A 260 -5.92 0.28 -6.76
N ASN A 261 -5.79 0.12 -5.45
CA ASN A 261 -6.89 0.26 -4.50
C ASN A 261 -6.59 1.30 -3.44
N HIS A 262 -7.64 2.00 -2.97
CA HIS A 262 -7.62 2.74 -1.72
C HIS A 262 -9.01 2.71 -1.09
N TRP A 263 -9.20 1.76 -0.15
CA TRP A 263 -10.51 1.49 0.45
C TRP A 263 -10.89 2.49 1.55
N LYS A 264 -12.06 2.27 2.14
CA LYS A 264 -12.57 3.12 3.22
C LYS A 264 -11.67 3.07 4.45
N SER A 265 -11.16 4.23 4.87
CA SER A 265 -10.28 4.39 6.03
C SER A 265 -10.96 4.02 7.37
N GLY A 266 -10.11 3.68 8.36
CA GLY A 266 -10.52 3.35 9.71
C GLY A 266 -10.57 1.85 9.99
N ALA A 267 -9.45 1.15 9.78
CA ALA A 267 -9.27 -0.29 10.00
C ALA A 267 -9.77 -0.78 11.37
N SER A 268 -9.49 -0.04 12.45
CA SER A 268 -9.93 -0.39 13.81
C SER A 268 -11.42 -0.15 14.09
N LYS A 269 -12.15 0.46 13.13
CA LYS A 269 -13.57 0.79 13.31
C LYS A 269 -14.45 -0.30 12.71
N ARG A 270 -14.95 -1.21 13.56
CA ARG A 270 -15.82 -2.33 13.15
C ARG A 270 -17.03 -1.92 12.32
N ASN A 271 -17.64 -0.77 12.60
CA ASN A 271 -18.78 -0.27 11.86
C ASN A 271 -18.45 0.21 10.42
N LEU A 272 -17.17 0.31 10.05
CA LEU A 272 -16.72 0.62 8.69
C LEU A 272 -16.31 -0.62 7.89
N GLU A 273 -16.13 -1.78 8.55
CA GLU A 273 -15.80 -3.04 7.86
C GLU A 273 -16.85 -3.44 6.79
N PRO A 274 -18.16 -3.31 7.02
CA PRO A 274 -19.15 -3.58 5.98
C PRO A 274 -18.94 -2.78 4.68
N VAL A 275 -18.41 -1.55 4.76
CA VAL A 275 -18.07 -0.76 3.57
C VAL A 275 -16.87 -1.38 2.85
N ARG A 276 -15.84 -1.79 3.56
CA ARG A 276 -14.67 -2.47 2.97
C ARG A 276 -15.03 -3.82 2.37
N VAL A 277 -15.97 -4.55 3.00
CA VAL A 277 -16.55 -5.78 2.41
C VAL A 277 -17.20 -5.49 1.04
N GLU A 278 -17.95 -4.41 0.89
CA GLU A 278 -18.53 -4.05 -0.41
C GLU A 278 -17.44 -3.62 -1.40
N ASN A 279 -16.39 -2.89 -0.97
CA ASN A 279 -15.25 -2.57 -1.81
C ASN A 279 -14.54 -3.85 -2.29
N ALA A 280 -14.31 -4.80 -1.38
CA ALA A 280 -13.70 -6.09 -1.68
C ALA A 280 -14.53 -6.94 -2.67
N LYS A 281 -15.85 -6.92 -2.57
CA LYS A 281 -16.74 -7.63 -3.52
C LYS A 281 -16.61 -7.10 -4.95
N VAL A 282 -16.50 -5.78 -5.11
CA VAL A 282 -16.26 -5.18 -6.43
C VAL A 282 -14.93 -5.70 -6.98
N LEU A 283 -13.85 -5.55 -6.21
CA LEU A 283 -12.52 -6.01 -6.63
C LEU A 283 -12.52 -7.52 -6.93
N ARG A 284 -13.11 -8.35 -6.06
CA ARG A 284 -13.17 -9.80 -6.26
C ARG A 284 -13.87 -10.16 -7.55
N SER A 285 -14.99 -9.48 -7.88
CA SER A 285 -15.72 -9.73 -9.13
C SER A 285 -14.92 -9.39 -10.37
N LEU A 286 -14.05 -8.38 -10.32
CA LEU A 286 -13.15 -8.02 -11.43
C LEU A 286 -12.08 -9.10 -11.63
N ILE A 287 -11.45 -9.53 -10.53
CA ILE A 287 -10.45 -10.60 -10.55
C ILE A 287 -11.06 -11.91 -11.05
N ASP A 288 -12.24 -12.32 -10.56
CA ASP A 288 -12.92 -13.52 -10.99
C ASP A 288 -13.25 -13.49 -12.49
N ALA A 289 -13.70 -12.34 -12.99
CA ALA A 289 -13.97 -12.18 -14.42
C ALA A 289 -12.72 -12.34 -15.28
N ARG A 290 -11.57 -11.86 -14.79
CA ARG A 290 -10.27 -12.03 -15.45
C ARG A 290 -9.84 -13.49 -15.42
N LEU A 291 -9.87 -14.14 -14.25
CA LEU A 291 -9.46 -15.54 -14.07
C LEU A 291 -10.38 -16.55 -14.80
N VAL A 292 -11.66 -16.20 -15.02
CA VAL A 292 -12.54 -17.02 -15.90
C VAL A 292 -12.06 -16.99 -17.34
N THR A 293 -11.50 -15.86 -17.79
CA THR A 293 -10.99 -15.70 -19.15
C THR A 293 -9.59 -16.29 -19.29
N ASP A 294 -8.75 -16.06 -18.29
CA ASP A 294 -7.38 -16.56 -18.22
C ASP A 294 -7.07 -17.00 -16.77
N PRO A 295 -7.14 -18.30 -16.47
CA PRO A 295 -6.89 -18.83 -15.12
C PRO A 295 -5.46 -18.63 -14.62
N GLN A 296 -4.52 -18.35 -15.52
CA GLN A 296 -3.10 -18.12 -15.21
C GLN A 296 -2.71 -16.65 -15.40
N ALA A 297 -3.68 -15.74 -15.40
CA ALA A 297 -3.39 -14.32 -15.54
C ALA A 297 -2.45 -13.81 -14.45
N ASP A 298 -1.42 -13.10 -14.87
CA ASP A 298 -0.46 -12.40 -14.00
C ASP A 298 -1.12 -11.16 -13.42
N ILE A 299 -1.58 -11.23 -12.16
CA ILE A 299 -2.33 -10.14 -11.53
C ILE A 299 -1.67 -9.70 -10.24
N ILE A 300 -1.44 -8.38 -10.12
CA ILE A 300 -1.05 -7.71 -8.87
C ILE A 300 -2.24 -6.88 -8.37
N ILE A 301 -2.64 -7.10 -7.13
CA ILE A 301 -3.58 -6.27 -6.40
C ILE A 301 -2.78 -5.50 -5.35
N ALA A 302 -2.78 -4.16 -5.44
CA ALA A 302 -1.99 -3.36 -4.52
C ALA A 302 -2.71 -2.10 -4.06
N GLY A 303 -2.19 -1.50 -3.00
CA GLY A 303 -2.64 -0.22 -2.45
C GLY A 303 -3.00 -0.28 -0.98
N ASP A 304 -3.64 0.79 -0.51
CA ASP A 304 -4.14 0.92 0.85
C ASP A 304 -5.53 0.29 0.98
N LEU A 305 -5.59 -0.96 1.43
CA LEU A 305 -6.85 -1.67 1.66
C LEU A 305 -7.53 -1.28 2.98
N ASN A 306 -6.89 -0.45 3.80
CA ASN A 306 -7.39 -0.03 5.10
C ASN A 306 -7.87 -1.20 5.98
N SER A 307 -7.25 -2.34 5.82
CA SER A 307 -7.46 -3.59 6.55
C SER A 307 -6.10 -4.24 6.79
N HIS A 308 -5.98 -5.03 7.83
CA HIS A 308 -4.72 -5.74 8.11
C HIS A 308 -4.67 -7.08 7.38
N TYR A 309 -3.47 -7.60 7.11
CA TYR A 309 -3.28 -8.89 6.43
C TYR A 309 -4.00 -10.06 7.13
N ASN A 310 -4.19 -9.94 8.44
CA ASN A 310 -4.85 -10.91 9.32
C ASN A 310 -6.16 -10.36 9.93
N HIS A 311 -6.90 -9.55 9.18
CA HIS A 311 -8.06 -8.82 9.70
C HIS A 311 -9.16 -9.73 10.27
N SER A 312 -9.37 -10.92 9.69
CA SER A 312 -10.30 -11.91 10.20
C SER A 312 -9.90 -12.49 11.56
N ALA A 313 -8.61 -12.60 11.85
CA ALA A 313 -8.13 -13.00 13.18
C ALA A 313 -8.34 -11.92 14.24
N LEU A 314 -8.26 -10.65 13.85
CA LEU A 314 -8.54 -9.51 14.72
C LEU A 314 -10.05 -9.35 15.02
N PHE A 315 -10.89 -9.77 14.09
CA PHE A 315 -12.35 -9.62 14.15
C PHE A 315 -13.04 -10.93 13.77
N PRO A 316 -12.84 -12.01 14.57
CA PRO A 316 -13.31 -13.35 14.21
C PRO A 316 -14.84 -13.47 14.15
N GLU A 317 -15.57 -12.50 14.68
CA GLU A 317 -17.03 -12.42 14.63
C GLU A 317 -17.58 -11.66 13.41
N MET A 318 -16.70 -11.18 12.53
CA MET A 318 -17.08 -10.37 11.37
C MET A 318 -16.62 -11.05 10.08
N VAL A 319 -17.37 -10.82 9.01
CA VAL A 319 -16.89 -11.05 7.65
C VAL A 319 -15.99 -9.88 7.27
N THR A 320 -14.79 -10.18 6.80
CA THR A 320 -13.77 -9.17 6.46
C THR A 320 -13.54 -9.07 4.95
N GLY A 321 -13.21 -7.87 4.49
CA GLY A 321 -12.95 -7.63 3.06
C GLY A 321 -11.71 -8.37 2.58
N VAL A 322 -10.58 -8.24 3.29
CA VAL A 322 -9.28 -8.76 2.86
C VAL A 322 -9.21 -10.29 2.90
N ASN A 323 -9.63 -10.91 4.00
CA ASN A 323 -9.48 -12.35 4.16
C ASN A 323 -10.68 -13.13 3.63
N ASP A 324 -11.93 -12.75 4.01
CA ASP A 324 -13.10 -13.59 3.69
C ASP A 324 -13.63 -13.33 2.28
N ILE A 325 -13.57 -12.10 1.79
CA ILE A 325 -14.10 -11.75 0.46
C ILE A 325 -13.05 -11.92 -0.64
N LEU A 326 -11.85 -11.34 -0.45
CA LEU A 326 -10.77 -11.52 -1.42
C LEU A 326 -10.18 -12.94 -1.40
N GLY A 327 -10.31 -13.66 -0.28
CA GLY A 327 -9.62 -14.94 -0.09
C GLY A 327 -8.11 -14.78 0.09
N SER A 328 -7.68 -13.61 0.60
CA SER A 328 -6.27 -13.31 0.82
C SER A 328 -5.68 -14.18 1.92
N THR A 329 -4.63 -14.92 1.61
CA THR A 329 -4.01 -15.93 2.48
C THR A 329 -2.49 -15.95 2.32
N GLY A 330 -1.80 -16.61 3.25
CA GLY A 330 -0.36 -16.91 3.17
C GLY A 330 -0.07 -18.38 2.84
N ARG A 331 -1.01 -19.11 2.30
CA ARG A 331 -0.80 -20.52 1.93
C ARG A 331 0.00 -20.61 0.65
N GLU A 332 1.07 -21.41 0.67
CA GLU A 332 1.94 -21.63 -0.49
C GLU A 332 1.27 -22.35 -1.66
N SER A 333 0.31 -23.22 -1.40
CA SER A 333 -0.52 -23.80 -2.44
C SER A 333 -1.83 -23.04 -2.48
N PHE A 334 -1.84 -21.91 -3.16
CA PHE A 334 -3.14 -21.34 -3.46
C PHE A 334 -3.82 -22.19 -4.53
N MET A 335 -5.06 -22.49 -4.24
CA MET A 335 -5.91 -23.24 -5.13
C MET A 335 -6.75 -22.26 -5.93
N GLU A 336 -6.59 -22.30 -7.24
CA GLU A 336 -7.44 -21.67 -8.28
C GLU A 336 -7.67 -20.15 -8.13
N ALA A 337 -8.45 -19.69 -7.16
CA ALA A 337 -8.86 -18.29 -7.03
C ALA A 337 -8.33 -17.60 -5.76
N ASP A 338 -7.52 -18.26 -4.98
CA ASP A 338 -6.92 -17.68 -3.78
C ASP A 338 -5.90 -16.61 -4.17
N LEU A 339 -5.83 -15.55 -3.37
CA LEU A 339 -4.81 -14.52 -3.51
C LEU A 339 -3.75 -14.69 -2.44
N TYR A 340 -2.50 -14.72 -2.87
CA TYR A 340 -1.38 -14.77 -1.93
C TYR A 340 -1.03 -13.37 -1.46
N ASN A 341 -0.98 -13.18 -0.13
CA ASN A 341 -0.65 -11.90 0.47
C ASN A 341 0.84 -11.86 0.81
N LEU A 342 1.59 -11.00 0.16
CA LEU A 342 3.06 -10.94 0.30
C LEU A 342 3.54 -10.54 1.71
N TRP A 343 2.67 -10.02 2.59
CA TRP A 343 3.04 -9.84 4.00
C TRP A 343 3.48 -11.12 4.69
N PHE A 344 3.02 -12.29 4.23
CA PHE A 344 3.44 -13.56 4.80
C PHE A 344 4.90 -13.92 4.49
N GLU A 345 5.56 -13.23 3.55
CA GLU A 345 6.99 -13.38 3.28
C GLU A 345 7.86 -12.85 4.43
N LEU A 346 7.36 -11.92 5.22
CA LEU A 346 8.11 -11.28 6.28
C LEU A 346 7.85 -11.96 7.64
N ALA A 347 8.82 -11.87 8.55
CA ALA A 347 8.61 -12.22 9.94
C ALA A 347 7.52 -11.33 10.57
N PRO A 348 6.69 -11.84 11.51
CA PRO A 348 5.55 -11.11 12.06
C PRO A 348 5.88 -9.71 12.62
N ASP A 349 7.03 -9.55 13.26
CA ASP A 349 7.51 -8.28 13.81
C ASP A 349 7.97 -7.28 12.74
N ALA A 350 8.25 -7.76 11.52
CA ALA A 350 8.58 -6.94 10.38
C ALA A 350 7.36 -6.50 9.54
N ARG A 351 6.16 -7.06 9.80
CA ARG A 351 4.93 -6.80 9.04
C ARG A 351 4.27 -5.49 9.47
N TYR A 352 4.67 -4.38 8.89
CA TYR A 352 3.97 -3.10 9.06
C TYR A 352 4.29 -2.11 7.95
N SER A 353 3.30 -1.34 7.56
CA SER A 353 3.41 -0.20 6.64
C SER A 353 3.14 1.13 7.32
N GLU A 354 2.50 1.12 8.48
CA GLU A 354 2.19 2.31 9.25
C GLU A 354 2.23 2.04 10.76
N VAL A 355 2.22 3.14 11.51
CA VAL A 355 2.18 3.11 12.97
C VAL A 355 1.12 4.08 13.47
N TRP A 356 0.09 3.54 14.10
CA TRP A 356 -0.97 4.35 14.71
C TRP A 356 -1.02 4.18 16.22
N ARG A 357 -0.68 5.24 16.96
CA ARG A 357 -0.66 5.24 18.42
C ARG A 357 0.16 4.09 19.00
N GLY A 358 1.38 3.91 18.49
CA GLY A 358 2.29 2.85 18.91
C GLY A 358 1.93 1.43 18.43
N ARG A 359 0.84 1.25 17.69
CA ARG A 359 0.47 -0.03 17.08
C ARG A 359 0.90 -0.05 15.62
N ILE A 360 1.58 -1.11 15.26
CA ILE A 360 1.90 -1.37 13.86
C ILE A 360 0.66 -1.84 13.11
N GLY A 361 0.58 -1.53 11.85
CA GLY A 361 -0.49 -1.94 10.96
C GLY A 361 0.02 -2.26 9.57
N THR A 362 -0.73 -3.05 8.83
CA THR A 362 -0.41 -3.51 7.47
C THR A 362 -1.51 -3.07 6.51
N LEU A 363 -1.76 -1.76 6.42
CA LEU A 363 -2.84 -1.23 5.57
C LEU A 363 -2.46 -1.20 4.10
N MET A 364 -1.15 -0.99 3.80
CA MET A 364 -0.61 -1.17 2.47
C MET A 364 -0.50 -2.65 2.15
N HIS A 365 -0.92 -3.06 0.97
CA HIS A 365 -0.91 -4.45 0.54
C HIS A 365 -0.33 -4.61 -0.86
N MET A 366 0.25 -5.79 -1.09
CA MET A 366 0.48 -6.36 -2.40
C MET A 366 0.07 -7.83 -2.35
N LEU A 367 -0.95 -8.19 -3.16
CA LEU A 367 -1.44 -9.54 -3.31
C LEU A 367 -1.23 -9.98 -4.75
N ILE A 368 -0.94 -11.25 -4.96
CA ILE A 368 -0.69 -11.82 -6.28
C ILE A 368 -1.57 -13.04 -6.55
N THR A 369 -1.83 -13.30 -7.83
CA THR A 369 -2.48 -14.53 -8.29
C THR A 369 -1.48 -15.64 -8.52
N GLN A 370 -2.00 -16.84 -8.79
CA GLN A 370 -1.19 -18.02 -9.09
C GLN A 370 -0.34 -17.85 -10.35
N GLY A 371 -0.79 -17.05 -11.34
CA GLY A 371 0.00 -16.77 -12.53
C GLY A 371 1.38 -16.22 -12.23
N LEU A 372 1.48 -15.34 -11.24
CA LEU A 372 2.78 -14.79 -10.79
C LEU A 372 3.61 -15.77 -9.92
N TYR A 373 3.18 -17.02 -9.82
CA TYR A 373 3.80 -18.06 -8.99
C TYR A 373 3.84 -19.41 -9.72
N ASP A 374 3.99 -19.39 -11.04
CA ASP A 374 3.99 -20.56 -11.90
C ASP A 374 5.24 -20.64 -12.80
N ASP A 375 5.23 -21.53 -13.78
CA ASP A 375 6.38 -21.84 -14.61
C ASP A 375 6.47 -20.97 -15.88
N SER A 376 5.65 -19.91 -16.03
CA SER A 376 5.58 -19.15 -17.27
C SER A 376 5.25 -17.68 -17.09
N GLY A 377 5.53 -16.86 -18.10
CA GLY A 377 5.17 -15.44 -18.12
C GLY A 377 6.00 -14.59 -17.18
N ILE A 378 5.33 -13.81 -16.36
CA ILE A 378 5.93 -12.97 -15.32
C ILE A 378 5.83 -13.72 -13.99
N SER A 379 6.92 -13.82 -13.26
CA SER A 379 6.94 -14.49 -11.95
C SER A 379 7.39 -13.54 -10.85
N TYR A 380 6.80 -13.69 -9.68
CA TYR A 380 7.27 -13.07 -8.46
C TYR A 380 8.65 -13.63 -8.08
N ILE A 381 9.58 -12.76 -7.70
CA ILE A 381 10.88 -13.19 -7.15
C ILE A 381 10.67 -13.46 -5.66
N ASP A 382 10.71 -14.74 -5.28
CA ASP A 382 10.42 -15.21 -3.93
C ASP A 382 11.29 -14.53 -2.87
N GLY A 383 10.63 -14.01 -1.82
CA GLY A 383 11.29 -13.30 -0.74
C GLY A 383 11.76 -11.88 -1.06
N SER A 384 11.40 -11.32 -2.23
CA SER A 384 11.75 -9.94 -2.60
C SER A 384 10.82 -8.89 -1.99
N PHE A 385 9.65 -9.28 -1.49
CA PHE A 385 8.70 -8.34 -0.90
C PHE A 385 9.25 -7.72 0.39
N ASN A 386 9.16 -6.40 0.48
CA ASN A 386 9.50 -5.67 1.70
C ASN A 386 8.80 -4.31 1.74
N LYS A 387 8.89 -3.65 2.90
CA LYS A 387 8.62 -2.23 3.06
C LYS A 387 9.92 -1.44 2.97
N LEU A 388 9.85 -0.24 2.43
CA LEU A 388 11.01 0.65 2.35
C LEU A 388 11.07 1.59 3.55
N VAL A 389 12.01 1.34 4.44
CA VAL A 389 12.25 2.12 5.67
C VAL A 389 13.64 2.74 5.60
N ILE A 390 13.72 4.06 5.48
CA ILE A 390 14.97 4.80 5.32
C ILE A 390 15.08 5.79 6.47
N SER A 391 15.96 5.48 7.43
CA SER A 391 16.17 6.32 8.62
C SER A 391 16.54 7.75 8.26
N GLY A 392 15.83 8.71 8.80
CA GLY A 392 16.05 10.14 8.56
C GLY A 392 15.49 10.67 7.24
N ILE A 393 14.92 9.82 6.38
CA ILE A 393 14.18 10.22 5.16
C ILE A 393 12.69 10.02 5.38
N ASN A 394 12.22 8.77 5.40
CA ASN A 394 10.81 8.45 5.61
C ASN A 394 10.53 7.80 6.98
N ALA A 395 11.57 7.47 7.74
CA ALA A 395 11.47 6.86 9.05
C ALA A 395 12.17 7.69 10.12
N ASP A 396 11.55 7.78 11.31
CA ASP A 396 12.15 8.37 12.49
C ASP A 396 13.20 7.43 13.14
N ALA A 397 13.80 7.89 14.24
CA ALA A 397 14.88 7.17 14.93
C ALA A 397 14.47 5.80 15.50
N ILE A 398 13.17 5.50 15.58
CA ILE A 398 12.63 4.23 16.10
C ILE A 398 11.81 3.47 15.05
N GLY A 399 12.00 3.82 13.78
CA GLY A 399 11.42 3.07 12.65
C GLY A 399 9.95 3.36 12.37
N ARG A 400 9.43 4.55 12.72
CA ARG A 400 8.08 4.97 12.38
C ARG A 400 8.06 5.88 11.16
N PRO A 401 7.00 5.88 10.36
CA PRO A 401 6.85 6.83 9.26
C PRO A 401 6.88 8.28 9.76
N ILE A 402 7.63 9.13 9.06
CA ILE A 402 7.65 10.57 9.29
C ILE A 402 6.50 11.19 8.49
N ARG A 403 5.38 11.44 9.15
CA ARG A 403 4.17 11.98 8.55
C ARG A 403 4.39 13.33 7.89
N TRP A 404 3.69 13.54 6.78
CA TRP A 404 3.61 14.85 6.16
C TRP A 404 2.93 15.89 7.06
N HIS A 405 3.43 17.12 7.06
CA HIS A 405 2.82 18.27 7.69
C HIS A 405 3.08 19.54 6.88
N SER A 406 2.07 20.38 6.77
CA SER A 406 2.12 21.67 6.05
C SER A 406 2.60 22.83 6.93
N MET A 407 3.26 22.59 8.07
CA MET A 407 3.73 23.61 8.97
C MET A 407 4.92 24.39 8.40
N GLY A 408 5.04 25.68 8.78
CA GLY A 408 6.09 26.57 8.31
C GLY A 408 5.95 26.97 6.85
N GLU A 409 7.01 27.49 6.27
CA GLU A 409 7.02 27.97 4.88
C GLU A 409 7.05 26.82 3.86
N ALA A 410 7.70 25.72 4.19
CA ALA A 410 7.97 24.63 3.26
C ALA A 410 7.23 23.31 3.62
N GLY A 411 6.63 23.19 4.80
CA GLY A 411 6.16 21.89 5.27
C GLY A 411 7.31 20.95 5.63
N GLY A 412 7.03 19.65 5.79
CA GLY A 412 8.05 18.64 6.08
C GLY A 412 7.45 17.25 6.29
N GLY A 413 8.30 16.24 6.48
CA GLY A 413 7.90 14.84 6.54
C GLY A 413 7.64 14.27 5.15
N VAL A 414 7.09 13.05 5.10
CA VAL A 414 6.86 12.34 3.83
C VAL A 414 5.45 11.77 3.79
N SER A 415 5.18 10.72 4.57
CA SER A 415 3.90 10.02 4.61
C SER A 415 3.71 9.33 5.95
N ASP A 416 2.47 9.03 6.33
CA ASP A 416 2.13 8.16 7.46
C ASP A 416 2.18 6.67 7.10
N HIS A 417 2.54 6.35 5.85
CA HIS A 417 2.77 5.00 5.36
C HIS A 417 4.18 4.83 4.83
N PHE A 418 4.74 3.64 5.02
CA PHE A 418 5.88 3.18 4.23
C PHE A 418 5.40 2.61 2.90
N PRO A 419 6.10 2.87 1.78
CA PRO A 419 5.86 2.11 0.57
C PRO A 419 6.22 0.64 0.78
N VAL A 420 5.47 -0.24 0.13
CA VAL A 420 5.83 -1.65 0.01
C VAL A 420 6.17 -1.95 -1.44
N TYR A 421 7.12 -2.86 -1.65
CA TYR A 421 7.61 -3.20 -2.97
C TYR A 421 7.87 -4.69 -3.08
N ALA A 422 7.88 -5.18 -4.31
CA ALA A 422 8.30 -6.52 -4.67
C ALA A 422 8.97 -6.51 -6.04
N ARG A 423 9.81 -7.52 -6.29
CA ARG A 423 10.48 -7.72 -7.57
C ARG A 423 9.84 -8.85 -8.33
N PHE A 424 9.85 -8.71 -9.64
CA PHE A 424 9.32 -9.67 -10.59
C PHE A 424 10.35 -9.93 -11.69
N SER A 425 10.23 -11.07 -12.35
CA SER A 425 11.10 -11.45 -13.47
C SER A 425 10.30 -12.08 -14.59
N LEU A 426 10.82 -11.99 -15.82
CA LEU A 426 10.34 -12.80 -16.93
C LEU A 426 10.94 -14.20 -16.82
N GLY A 427 10.10 -15.20 -16.60
CA GLY A 427 10.52 -16.60 -16.50
C GLY A 427 9.77 -17.38 -15.44
N ALA A 428 10.16 -18.63 -15.26
CA ALA A 428 9.55 -19.53 -14.28
C ALA A 428 9.81 -19.05 -12.85
N PHE A 429 8.81 -19.22 -11.99
CA PHE A 429 8.97 -18.99 -10.54
C PHE A 429 10.02 -19.94 -9.95
N GLU A 430 10.94 -19.41 -9.18
CA GLU A 430 11.94 -20.15 -8.44
C GLU A 430 11.80 -19.90 -6.95
N ALA A 431 11.36 -20.94 -6.20
CA ALA A 431 11.29 -20.87 -4.75
C ALA A 431 12.68 -20.81 -4.12
N THR A 432 12.93 -19.83 -3.28
CA THR A 432 14.15 -19.78 -2.47
C THR A 432 13.99 -20.66 -1.24
N SER A 433 14.96 -21.54 -0.98
CA SER A 433 14.92 -22.50 0.13
C SER A 433 14.80 -21.86 1.54
N ALA A 434 15.05 -20.56 1.64
CA ALA A 434 14.97 -19.83 2.91
C ALA A 434 13.53 -19.53 3.35
N PHE A 435 12.59 -19.41 2.41
CA PHE A 435 11.20 -19.00 2.69
C PHE A 435 10.19 -20.15 2.61
N SER A 436 10.53 -21.27 1.98
CA SER A 436 9.64 -22.42 1.84
C SER A 436 9.34 -23.16 3.17
N GLN A 437 10.03 -22.84 4.27
CA GLN A 437 9.91 -23.57 5.53
C GLN A 437 9.10 -22.85 6.63
N GLY A 438 8.60 -21.63 6.43
CA GLY A 438 8.08 -20.82 7.51
C GLY A 438 6.71 -20.19 7.33
N LYS A 439 6.03 -20.48 6.23
CA LYS A 439 4.72 -19.85 5.93
C LYS A 439 3.57 -20.58 6.64
N ASP A 440 3.63 -20.68 7.97
CA ASP A 440 2.54 -21.28 8.74
C ASP A 440 1.42 -20.25 8.91
N VAL A 441 0.23 -20.62 8.47
CA VAL A 441 -1.02 -19.84 8.58
C VAL A 441 -1.41 -19.60 10.05
N SER A 442 -0.80 -20.29 11.00
CA SER A 442 -0.98 -20.07 12.44
C SER A 442 -0.37 -18.76 12.95
N ASP A 443 0.50 -18.08 12.17
CA ASP A 443 1.06 -16.78 12.49
C ASP A 443 0.05 -15.62 12.35
N TYR A 444 -1.20 -15.87 12.62
CA TYR A 444 -2.20 -14.82 12.78
C TYR A 444 -2.06 -14.02 14.07
N GLU A 445 -1.05 -14.30 14.90
CA GLU A 445 -0.78 -13.48 16.05
C GLU A 445 -0.41 -12.06 15.60
N TYR A 446 -1.19 -11.13 16.07
CA TYR A 446 -1.00 -9.71 15.80
C TYR A 446 0.20 -9.24 16.62
N PRO A 447 1.29 -8.79 15.98
CA PRO A 447 2.34 -8.10 16.72
C PRO A 447 1.76 -6.77 17.22
N LEU A 448 1.50 -6.71 18.51
CA LEU A 448 0.72 -5.62 19.12
C LEU A 448 1.52 -4.34 19.35
N THR A 449 2.83 -4.39 19.22
CA THR A 449 3.67 -3.24 19.55
C THR A 449 4.76 -3.04 18.51
N VAL A 450 4.90 -1.82 18.06
CA VAL A 450 6.14 -1.37 17.46
C VAL A 450 7.22 -1.52 18.52
N ALA A 451 8.42 -1.80 18.06
CA ALA A 451 9.59 -1.47 18.85
C ALA A 451 9.47 0.00 19.26
N GLY A 452 9.00 0.26 20.46
CA GLY A 452 9.08 1.54 21.09
C GLY A 452 10.54 1.85 21.44
N TYR A 453 10.77 2.92 22.13
CA TYR A 453 12.06 3.21 22.71
C TYR A 453 12.50 2.02 23.59
N ASN A 454 13.62 1.40 23.25
CA ASN A 454 14.15 0.20 23.94
C ASN A 454 15.26 0.52 24.97
N GLY A 455 15.53 1.81 25.22
CA GLY A 455 16.57 2.25 26.13
C GLY A 455 17.98 2.41 25.54
N ASP A 456 18.20 2.03 24.30
CA ASP A 456 19.54 1.98 23.69
C ASP A 456 20.02 3.31 23.08
N LEU A 457 19.12 4.30 22.97
CA LEU A 457 19.45 5.61 22.39
C LEU A 457 19.98 6.57 23.46
N ASN A 458 21.08 7.24 23.15
CA ASN A 458 21.58 8.34 23.96
C ASN A 458 20.80 9.64 23.64
N LEU A 459 19.75 9.91 24.42
CA LEU A 459 18.81 10.99 24.14
C LEU A 459 19.28 12.31 24.73
N SER A 460 19.11 13.39 23.97
CA SER A 460 19.35 14.76 24.43
C SER A 460 18.21 15.24 25.31
N ASP A 461 18.49 16.23 26.17
CA ASP A 461 17.48 16.95 26.94
C ASP A 461 16.65 17.83 26.00
N GLY A 462 15.34 17.61 25.99
CA GLY A 462 14.36 18.31 25.14
C GLY A 462 13.85 19.62 25.73
N SER A 463 14.36 20.10 26.88
CA SER A 463 13.88 21.34 27.52
C SER A 463 14.04 22.57 26.63
N PHE A 464 15.04 22.61 25.73
CA PHE A 464 15.27 23.70 24.80
C PHE A 464 14.08 23.94 23.84
N LEU A 465 13.27 22.91 23.54
CA LEU A 465 12.09 23.01 22.68
C LEU A 465 11.07 24.02 23.22
N ASN A 466 11.08 24.28 24.53
CA ASN A 466 10.18 25.23 25.16
C ASN A 466 10.40 26.68 24.74
N SER A 467 11.60 27.00 24.28
CA SER A 467 12.01 28.36 23.89
C SER A 467 11.73 28.65 22.39
N LEU A 468 11.41 27.62 21.64
CA LEU A 468 11.22 27.71 20.18
C LEU A 468 9.77 28.04 19.81
N SER A 469 9.59 28.86 18.78
CA SER A 469 8.31 29.07 18.10
C SER A 469 7.93 27.81 17.31
N ASP A 470 6.67 27.68 16.91
CA ASP A 470 6.21 26.52 16.14
C ASP A 470 6.98 26.36 14.82
N GLY A 471 7.39 27.45 14.17
CA GLY A 471 8.23 27.40 12.96
C GLY A 471 9.64 26.88 13.22
N GLU A 472 10.23 27.25 14.34
CA GLU A 472 11.58 26.79 14.74
C GLU A 472 11.56 25.34 15.24
N LEU A 473 10.39 24.80 15.58
CA LEU A 473 10.23 23.42 16.04
C LEU A 473 10.21 22.38 14.87
N ILE A 474 9.98 22.81 13.64
CA ILE A 474 9.83 21.93 12.48
C ILE A 474 11.01 20.96 12.28
N PRO A 475 12.28 21.38 12.41
CA PRO A 475 13.43 20.47 12.24
C PRO A 475 13.52 19.34 13.27
N TYR A 476 12.72 19.41 14.32
CA TYR A 476 12.76 18.46 15.45
C TYR A 476 11.61 17.46 15.43
N VAL A 477 10.74 17.53 14.42
CA VAL A 477 9.62 16.58 14.24
C VAL A 477 10.14 15.15 14.10
N GLY A 478 9.54 14.22 14.84
CA GLY A 478 9.93 12.81 14.84
C GLY A 478 11.16 12.48 15.71
N GLN A 479 11.83 13.48 16.28
CA GLN A 479 13.01 13.25 17.12
C GLN A 479 12.62 12.96 18.57
N LEU A 480 13.43 12.12 19.23
CA LEU A 480 13.25 11.70 20.61
C LEU A 480 14.11 12.52 21.57
N TYR A 481 13.52 12.84 22.73
CA TYR A 481 14.16 13.61 23.79
C TYR A 481 13.81 13.06 25.16
N THR A 482 14.68 13.31 26.14
CA THR A 482 14.31 13.24 27.57
C THR A 482 13.78 14.58 28.04
N VAL A 483 12.70 14.57 28.81
CA VAL A 483 12.18 15.78 29.45
C VAL A 483 11.81 15.53 30.91
N ASP A 484 12.06 16.52 31.75
CA ASP A 484 11.52 16.56 33.10
C ASP A 484 10.21 17.36 33.06
N ALA A 485 9.10 16.72 33.39
CA ALA A 485 7.78 17.29 33.26
C ALA A 485 6.95 17.20 34.54
N ILE A 486 6.02 18.15 34.70
CA ILE A 486 4.94 18.07 35.69
C ILE A 486 3.67 17.69 34.94
N VAL A 487 2.98 16.66 35.39
CA VAL A 487 1.68 16.28 34.80
C VAL A 487 0.59 17.21 35.31
N GLU A 488 0.15 18.15 34.49
CA GLU A 488 -0.91 19.09 34.84
C GLU A 488 -2.32 18.46 34.67
N SER A 489 -2.49 17.62 33.69
CA SER A 489 -3.77 16.93 33.41
C SER A 489 -3.52 15.56 32.76
N ILE A 490 -4.39 14.59 33.04
CA ILE A 490 -4.32 13.23 32.51
C ILE A 490 -5.31 13.03 31.34
N ARG A 491 -6.43 13.74 31.34
CA ARG A 491 -7.49 13.65 30.31
C ARG A 491 -8.05 15.04 29.99
N PRO A 492 -7.61 15.66 28.89
CA PRO A 492 -6.49 15.28 28.00
C PRO A 492 -5.15 15.35 28.71
N LEU A 493 -4.18 14.54 28.28
CA LEU A 493 -2.83 14.59 28.85
C LEU A 493 -2.18 15.93 28.54
N ARG A 494 -1.68 16.60 29.58
CA ARG A 494 -0.93 17.84 29.48
C ARG A 494 0.31 17.76 30.34
N LEU A 495 1.45 18.03 29.73
CA LEU A 495 2.75 18.00 30.35
C LEU A 495 3.31 19.42 30.41
N LYS A 496 3.65 19.89 31.62
CA LYS A 496 4.38 21.14 31.80
C LYS A 496 5.86 20.82 31.86
N VAL A 497 6.58 21.24 30.83
CA VAL A 497 8.03 21.17 30.76
C VAL A 497 8.55 22.60 30.94
N ASP A 498 9.25 22.90 32.03
CA ASP A 498 9.61 24.24 32.45
C ASP A 498 8.44 25.23 32.50
N ARG A 499 8.40 26.15 31.53
CA ARG A 499 7.36 27.20 31.43
C ARG A 499 6.27 26.94 30.42
N ARG A 500 6.42 25.91 29.54
CA ARG A 500 5.47 25.58 28.48
C ARG A 500 4.64 24.36 28.85
N THR A 501 3.34 24.46 28.66
CA THR A 501 2.42 23.33 28.76
C THR A 501 2.16 22.76 27.39
N TRP A 502 2.51 21.49 27.21
CA TRP A 502 2.37 20.75 25.98
C TRP A 502 1.11 19.86 26.00
N PRO A 503 0.29 19.87 24.96
CA PRO A 503 -0.59 18.74 24.70
C PRO A 503 0.26 17.48 24.52
N ALA A 504 -0.19 16.36 25.09
CA ALA A 504 0.54 15.12 24.95
C ALA A 504 -0.40 13.92 24.84
N TYR A 505 0.11 12.80 24.35
CA TYR A 505 -0.55 11.51 24.40
C TYR A 505 0.48 10.39 24.55
N TYR A 506 0.02 9.19 24.91
CA TYR A 506 0.88 8.03 25.00
C TYR A 506 0.96 7.33 23.65
N SER A 507 2.18 6.93 23.26
CA SER A 507 2.37 6.12 22.05
C SER A 507 1.77 4.73 22.20
N ASP A 508 1.95 4.13 23.39
CA ASP A 508 1.41 2.82 23.69
C ASP A 508 0.03 2.92 24.37
N PRO A 509 -1.05 2.42 23.71
CA PRO A 509 -2.38 2.41 24.29
C PRO A 509 -2.53 1.52 25.54
N SER A 510 -1.66 0.55 25.76
CA SER A 510 -1.68 -0.28 26.96
C SER A 510 -1.49 0.53 28.24
N TYR A 511 -0.77 1.65 28.14
CA TYR A 511 -0.67 2.62 29.23
C TYR A 511 -1.99 3.29 29.62
N ILE A 512 -3.01 3.18 28.78
CA ILE A 512 -4.34 3.77 29.04
C ILE A 512 -5.32 2.73 29.61
N GLU A 513 -5.18 1.46 29.24
CA GLU A 513 -6.13 0.38 29.52
C GLU A 513 -5.77 -0.42 30.77
N GLU A 514 -4.50 -0.61 31.04
CA GLU A 514 -4.03 -1.22 32.30
C GLU A 514 -3.82 -0.12 33.34
N ASP A 515 -4.14 -0.40 34.59
CA ASP A 515 -3.99 0.52 35.75
C ASP A 515 -2.55 1.07 35.95
N GLY A 516 -1.68 0.92 34.94
CA GLY A 516 -0.26 1.24 34.96
C GLY A 516 0.03 2.73 35.02
N LEU A 517 0.13 3.37 33.86
CA LEU A 517 0.73 4.71 33.76
C LEU A 517 -0.17 5.86 34.24
N PRO A 518 -1.47 5.93 33.87
CA PRO A 518 -2.35 6.97 34.37
C PRO A 518 -2.55 6.90 35.88
N LEU A 519 -2.61 5.69 36.44
CA LEU A 519 -2.71 5.51 37.90
C LEU A 519 -1.41 5.87 38.58
N TYR A 520 -0.27 5.50 38.00
CA TYR A 520 1.05 5.83 38.49
C TYR A 520 1.28 7.35 38.49
N ILE A 521 0.99 8.03 37.38
CA ILE A 521 1.07 9.48 37.24
C ILE A 521 0.02 10.17 38.14
N LYS A 522 -1.20 9.63 38.25
CA LYS A 522 -2.25 10.19 39.09
C LYS A 522 -1.88 10.14 40.59
N ASN A 523 -1.20 9.09 41.00
CA ASN A 523 -0.75 8.93 42.40
C ASN A 523 0.52 9.71 42.71
N HIS A 524 1.32 10.04 41.70
CA HIS A 524 2.55 10.83 41.82
C HIS A 524 2.36 12.21 41.18
N ARG A 525 1.75 13.14 41.91
CA ARG A 525 1.60 14.56 41.48
C ARG A 525 2.93 15.30 41.40
N GLY A 526 4.04 14.57 41.27
CA GLY A 526 5.39 15.11 41.23
C GLY A 526 5.91 15.27 39.81
N GLN A 527 7.21 15.52 39.75
CA GLN A 527 7.93 15.55 38.49
C GLN A 527 8.13 14.12 37.95
N VAL A 528 8.04 13.99 36.65
CA VAL A 528 8.27 12.75 35.93
C VAL A 528 9.35 12.99 34.88
N ARG A 529 10.26 12.05 34.72
CA ARG A 529 11.22 12.03 33.62
C ARG A 529 10.74 11.10 32.56
N LEU A 530 10.57 11.65 31.37
CA LEU A 530 9.92 10.96 30.23
C LEU A 530 10.86 10.89 29.04
N VAL A 531 10.74 9.85 28.25
CA VAL A 531 11.14 9.87 26.84
C VAL A 531 9.94 10.35 26.04
N VAL A 532 10.15 11.39 25.24
CA VAL A 532 9.10 11.98 24.41
C VAL A 532 9.58 12.13 22.97
N GLN A 533 8.69 11.89 22.02
CA GLN A 533 8.87 12.30 20.64
C GLN A 533 8.17 13.65 20.44
N PHE A 534 8.87 14.58 19.80
CA PHE A 534 8.24 15.83 19.38
C PHE A 534 7.48 15.64 18.06
N ASN A 535 6.25 16.16 17.97
CA ASN A 535 5.44 16.03 16.77
C ASN A 535 4.45 17.20 16.62
N PHE A 536 3.83 17.31 15.42
CA PHE A 536 2.67 18.14 15.17
C PHE A 536 1.44 17.28 14.89
N TYR A 537 0.29 17.73 15.36
CA TYR A 537 -1.01 17.16 15.00
C TYR A 537 -2.00 18.29 14.69
N ARG A 538 -2.53 18.31 13.47
CA ARG A 538 -3.44 19.35 12.99
C ARG A 538 -2.92 20.76 13.28
N GLY A 539 -1.67 21.00 12.89
CA GLY A 539 -1.00 22.29 13.06
C GLY A 539 -0.65 22.68 14.50
N LYS A 540 -0.79 21.79 15.47
CA LYS A 540 -0.44 22.06 16.87
C LYS A 540 0.73 21.19 17.32
N SER A 541 1.73 21.83 17.91
CA SER A 541 2.86 21.16 18.53
C SER A 541 2.41 20.31 19.73
N GLN A 542 2.92 19.09 19.85
CA GLN A 542 2.60 18.14 20.91
C GLN A 542 3.79 17.23 21.24
N LEU A 543 3.69 16.55 22.38
CA LEU A 543 4.64 15.51 22.78
C LEU A 543 3.95 14.13 22.77
N ILE A 544 4.64 13.14 22.25
CA ILE A 544 4.23 11.74 22.32
C ILE A 544 5.09 11.11 23.43
N VAL A 545 4.48 10.59 24.47
CA VAL A 545 5.18 9.90 25.55
C VAL A 545 5.50 8.50 25.11
N GLU A 546 6.79 8.18 25.04
CA GLU A 546 7.31 6.89 24.63
C GLU A 546 7.67 5.99 25.82
N ASP A 547 8.21 6.59 26.88
CA ASP A 547 8.62 5.85 28.08
C ASP A 547 8.67 6.75 29.32
N ILE A 548 8.65 6.12 30.51
CA ILE A 548 8.83 6.78 31.79
C ILE A 548 10.12 6.29 32.43
N LEU A 549 11.11 7.19 32.54
CA LEU A 549 12.41 6.89 33.09
C LEU A 549 12.44 7.00 34.62
N GLY A 550 11.54 7.76 35.22
CA GLY A 550 11.50 7.94 36.69
C GLY A 550 10.52 9.01 37.16
N THR A 551 10.32 9.03 38.47
CA THR A 551 9.54 10.05 39.19
C THR A 551 10.30 10.50 40.39
N TRP A 552 10.13 11.78 40.83
CA TRP A 552 10.68 12.33 42.03
C TRP A 552 9.81 13.41 42.67
#